data_34de6651e80da71c4c65bbfaa679bb0c
#
_entry.id   34de6651e80da71c4c65bbfaa679bb0c
#
_cell.length_a   1.000
_cell.length_b   1.000
_cell.length_c   1.000
_cell.angle_alpha   90.00
_cell.angle_beta   90.00
_cell.angle_gamma   90.00
#
_symmetry.space_group_name_H-M   'P 1'
#
loop_
_entity.id
_entity.type
_entity.pdbx_description
1 polymer ?
#
loop_
_entity_poly.entity_id
_entity_poly.type
_entity_poly.pdbx_seq_one_letter_code
_entity_poly.pdbx_strand_id
1 'polypeptide(L)'
;MKNKTLGQTEHPCSSGGVSRRDILIGAGTLAASALAGGLAHAGTEHKHDHSRHSPQNPDLLSAVNDCLVKGQQCIAHCLVVFQEGDTSLAECAAKVHEMQAICDAYSYLLAANSEYNRDYARICITACEDCEMECRRHDHHIECRNCAEACEKVVELAKKLVA
;
A
#
# COMPACT_ATOMS: atom_id res chain seq x y z
N MET A 1 -18.67 46.88 28.89
CA MET A 1 -17.90 45.62 28.76
C MET A 1 -17.46 45.52 27.33
N LYS A 2 -16.13 45.49 27.06
CA LYS A 2 -15.56 45.76 25.74
C LYS A 2 -15.43 44.46 24.94
N ASN A 3 -16.11 44.37 23.77
CA ASN A 3 -15.92 43.34 22.77
C ASN A 3 -14.56 43.56 22.05
N LYS A 4 -13.71 42.52 22.08
CA LYS A 4 -12.44 42.50 21.40
C LYS A 4 -12.59 41.67 20.12
N THR A 5 -12.68 42.36 19.00
CA THR A 5 -12.72 41.79 17.65
C THR A 5 -11.37 41.22 17.31
N LEU A 6 -11.27 39.89 17.03
CA LEU A 6 -10.09 39.25 16.52
C LEU A 6 -10.02 39.44 15.00
N GLY A 7 -8.97 40.09 14.54
CA GLY A 7 -8.72 40.33 13.11
C GLY A 7 -8.36 39.04 12.39
N GLN A 8 -9.03 38.79 11.28
CA GLN A 8 -8.68 37.78 10.30
C GLN A 8 -7.56 38.31 9.42
N THR A 9 -6.41 37.66 9.44
CA THR A 9 -5.34 37.89 8.46
C THR A 9 -5.57 36.95 7.29
N GLU A 10 -6.11 37.51 6.21
CA GLU A 10 -6.20 36.84 4.90
C GLU A 10 -4.81 36.78 4.25
N HIS A 11 -4.30 35.57 4.05
CA HIS A 11 -3.13 35.36 3.20
C HIS A 11 -3.59 35.10 1.76
N PRO A 12 -3.15 35.89 0.78
CA PRO A 12 -3.45 35.62 -0.61
C PRO A 12 -2.58 34.47 -1.12
N CYS A 13 -3.18 33.32 -1.34
CA CYS A 13 -2.57 32.23 -2.12
C CYS A 13 -2.56 32.66 -3.61
N SER A 14 -1.41 33.11 -4.08
CA SER A 14 -1.16 33.31 -5.52
C SER A 14 -1.07 31.94 -6.21
N SER A 15 -2.14 31.51 -6.86
CA SER A 15 -2.19 30.30 -7.68
C SER A 15 -1.69 30.64 -9.10
N GLY A 16 -0.38 30.57 -9.31
CA GLY A 16 0.23 30.49 -10.64
C GLY A 16 0.12 29.04 -11.16
N GLY A 17 -1.10 28.56 -11.46
CA GLY A 17 -1.31 27.27 -12.06
C GLY A 17 -1.03 27.28 -13.54
N VAL A 18 0.04 26.63 -14.00
CA VAL A 18 0.26 26.30 -15.41
C VAL A 18 -0.85 25.35 -15.85
N SER A 19 -1.69 25.82 -16.78
CA SER A 19 -2.80 25.00 -17.30
C SER A 19 -2.25 23.80 -18.09
N ARG A 20 -2.85 22.61 -17.89
CA ARG A 20 -2.51 21.39 -18.65
C ARG A 20 -2.69 21.56 -20.17
N ARG A 21 -3.35 22.64 -20.62
CA ARG A 21 -3.52 22.98 -22.04
C ARG A 21 -2.31 23.67 -22.65
N ASP A 22 -1.45 24.31 -21.84
CA ASP A 22 -0.29 25.06 -22.33
C ASP A 22 0.90 24.16 -22.69
N ILE A 23 0.86 22.88 -22.32
CA ILE A 23 1.92 21.89 -22.61
C ILE A 23 1.79 21.29 -24.02
N LEU A 24 0.63 21.42 -24.69
CA LEU A 24 0.36 20.76 -25.98
C LEU A 24 0.62 21.61 -27.23
N ILE A 25 1.08 22.88 -27.11
CA ILE A 25 1.27 23.79 -28.26
C ILE A 25 2.75 23.84 -28.73
N GLY A 26 3.65 23.05 -28.16
CA GLY A 26 5.09 23.02 -28.46
C GLY A 26 5.58 22.04 -29.53
N ALA A 27 4.72 21.44 -30.34
CA ALA A 27 5.12 20.46 -31.36
C ALA A 27 4.75 20.98 -32.77
N GLY A 28 5.51 21.91 -33.31
CA GLY A 28 5.34 22.37 -34.67
C GLY A 28 6.70 22.68 -35.33
N THR A 29 6.98 21.98 -36.41
CA THR A 29 7.98 22.19 -37.44
C THR A 29 9.42 21.79 -37.13
N LEU A 30 9.81 20.57 -37.58
CA LEU A 30 11.18 20.30 -38.01
C LEU A 30 11.20 19.81 -39.46
N ALA A 31 11.88 20.62 -40.24
CA ALA A 31 12.13 20.43 -41.66
C ALA A 31 12.97 19.18 -41.91
N ALA A 32 12.61 18.43 -42.98
CA ALA A 32 13.39 17.38 -43.54
C ALA A 32 14.76 17.83 -44.00
N SER A 33 15.82 17.19 -43.52
CA SER A 33 17.15 17.21 -44.16
C SER A 33 17.60 15.75 -44.23
N ALA A 34 17.47 15.19 -45.43
CA ALA A 34 18.05 13.91 -45.77
C ALA A 34 19.57 14.09 -45.94
N LEU A 35 20.34 13.40 -45.07
CA LEU A 35 21.75 13.08 -45.34
C LEU A 35 21.95 11.62 -44.99
N ALA A 36 22.21 10.86 -46.05
CA ALA A 36 22.60 9.47 -45.97
C ALA A 36 23.97 9.37 -45.28
N GLY A 37 23.99 8.76 -44.12
CA GLY A 37 25.18 8.34 -43.39
C GLY A 37 24.83 7.10 -42.58
N GLY A 38 25.11 5.90 -43.14
CA GLY A 38 24.91 4.65 -42.44
C GLY A 38 25.82 4.56 -41.22
N LEU A 39 25.30 4.81 -40.05
CA LEU A 39 25.86 4.35 -38.79
C LEU A 39 25.05 3.10 -38.38
N ALA A 40 25.65 1.94 -38.65
CA ALA A 40 25.22 0.69 -38.07
C ALA A 40 25.28 0.87 -36.53
N HIS A 41 24.14 1.19 -35.91
CA HIS A 41 23.98 1.00 -34.50
C HIS A 41 23.95 -0.51 -34.27
N ALA A 42 25.08 -1.06 -33.87
CA ALA A 42 25.13 -2.35 -33.21
C ALA A 42 24.28 -2.19 -31.94
N GLY A 43 22.99 -2.53 -32.06
CA GLY A 43 22.10 -2.66 -30.93
C GLY A 43 22.68 -3.70 -30.01
N THR A 44 23.39 -3.31 -28.96
CA THR A 44 23.65 -4.17 -27.84
C THR A 44 22.28 -4.51 -27.28
N GLU A 45 21.74 -5.68 -27.65
CA GLU A 45 20.61 -6.26 -26.91
C GLU A 45 21.05 -6.41 -25.46
N HIS A 46 20.73 -5.43 -24.64
CA HIS A 46 20.76 -5.61 -23.20
C HIS A 46 19.70 -6.65 -22.87
N LYS A 47 20.10 -7.91 -22.81
CA LYS A 47 19.30 -8.96 -22.21
C LYS A 47 19.17 -8.60 -20.73
N HIS A 48 18.09 -7.89 -20.40
CA HIS A 48 17.71 -7.71 -19.01
C HIS A 48 17.32 -9.07 -18.47
N ASP A 49 18.14 -9.59 -17.56
CA ASP A 49 17.83 -10.80 -16.82
C ASP A 49 16.71 -10.48 -15.82
N HIS A 50 15.47 -10.69 -16.25
CA HIS A 50 14.27 -10.46 -15.44
C HIS A 50 14.17 -11.40 -14.22
N SER A 51 14.98 -12.48 -14.18
CA SER A 51 14.98 -13.42 -13.05
C SER A 51 15.44 -12.77 -11.73
N ARG A 52 16.26 -11.71 -11.83
CA ARG A 52 16.75 -10.96 -10.66
C ARG A 52 15.69 -10.12 -9.96
N HIS A 53 14.53 -9.90 -10.60
CA HIS A 53 13.45 -9.07 -10.09
C HIS A 53 12.28 -9.88 -9.54
N SER A 54 12.35 -11.22 -9.60
CA SER A 54 11.30 -12.06 -9.02
C SER A 54 11.39 -12.07 -7.50
N PRO A 55 10.27 -11.93 -6.78
CA PRO A 55 10.25 -12.06 -5.32
C PRO A 55 10.78 -13.41 -4.88
N GLN A 56 11.65 -13.44 -3.86
CA GLN A 56 12.21 -14.68 -3.30
C GLN A 56 11.17 -15.46 -2.48
N ASN A 57 10.14 -14.78 -1.96
CA ASN A 57 9.07 -15.35 -1.15
C ASN A 57 7.69 -15.03 -1.77
N PRO A 58 7.36 -15.56 -2.96
CA PRO A 58 6.15 -15.17 -3.68
C PRO A 58 4.87 -15.58 -2.95
N ASP A 59 4.86 -16.73 -2.28
CA ASP A 59 3.70 -17.21 -1.51
C ASP A 59 3.42 -16.30 -0.31
N LEU A 60 4.47 -15.87 0.39
CA LEU A 60 4.33 -14.94 1.52
C LEU A 60 3.87 -13.56 1.03
N LEU A 61 4.42 -13.04 -0.07
CA LEU A 61 3.96 -11.79 -0.68
C LEU A 61 2.49 -11.87 -1.08
N SER A 62 2.06 -12.98 -1.68
CA SER A 62 0.66 -13.20 -2.03
C SER A 62 -0.24 -13.22 -0.80
N ALA A 63 0.17 -13.91 0.27
CA ALA A 63 -0.59 -13.98 1.52
C ALA A 63 -0.70 -12.61 2.21
N VAL A 64 0.37 -11.82 2.23
CA VAL A 64 0.36 -10.45 2.78
C VAL A 64 -0.60 -9.55 2.00
N ASN A 65 -0.60 -9.64 0.67
CA ASN A 65 -1.52 -8.85 -0.17
C ASN A 65 -2.98 -9.28 0.03
N ASP A 66 -3.27 -10.58 0.18
CA ASP A 66 -4.63 -11.05 0.49
C ASP A 66 -5.07 -10.55 1.88
N CYS A 67 -4.17 -10.61 2.88
CA CYS A 67 -4.44 -10.09 4.22
C CYS A 67 -4.79 -8.59 4.20
N LEU A 68 -4.11 -7.77 3.38
CA LEU A 68 -4.44 -6.36 3.17
C LEU A 68 -5.85 -6.19 2.61
N VAL A 69 -6.23 -6.98 1.59
CA VAL A 69 -7.57 -6.94 1.00
C VAL A 69 -8.64 -7.34 2.01
N LYS A 70 -8.42 -8.42 2.79
CA LYS A 70 -9.36 -8.87 3.82
C LYS A 70 -9.48 -7.85 4.95
N GLY A 71 -8.36 -7.22 5.35
CA GLY A 71 -8.36 -6.12 6.30
C GLY A 71 -9.20 -4.93 5.83
N GLN A 72 -9.09 -4.52 4.55
CA GLN A 72 -9.91 -3.45 3.98
C GLN A 72 -11.41 -3.79 4.02
N GLN A 73 -11.78 -5.03 3.71
CA GLN A 73 -13.16 -5.50 3.78
C GLN A 73 -13.67 -5.48 5.22
N CYS A 74 -12.84 -5.91 6.20
CA CYS A 74 -13.18 -5.88 7.62
C CYS A 74 -13.40 -4.43 8.11
N ILE A 75 -12.53 -3.50 7.77
CA ILE A 75 -12.71 -2.07 8.12
C ILE A 75 -13.98 -1.51 7.49
N ALA A 76 -14.26 -1.80 6.22
CA ALA A 76 -15.48 -1.33 5.56
C ALA A 76 -16.73 -1.82 6.30
N HIS A 77 -16.74 -3.06 6.75
CA HIS A 77 -17.82 -3.63 7.58
C HIS A 77 -17.91 -2.92 8.95
N CYS A 78 -16.80 -2.75 9.67
CA CYS A 78 -16.78 -2.04 10.95
C CYS A 78 -17.41 -0.63 10.83
N LEU A 79 -17.11 0.10 9.74
CA LEU A 79 -17.67 1.44 9.51
C LEU A 79 -19.19 1.41 9.30
N VAL A 80 -19.74 0.37 8.67
CA VAL A 80 -21.20 0.18 8.56
C VAL A 80 -21.83 -0.02 9.94
N VAL A 81 -21.25 -0.90 10.77
CA VAL A 81 -21.71 -1.17 12.14
C VAL A 81 -21.67 0.11 12.99
N PHE A 82 -20.62 0.93 12.86
CA PHE A 82 -20.50 2.21 13.56
C PHE A 82 -21.58 3.22 13.13
N GLN A 83 -21.98 3.24 11.85
CA GLN A 83 -23.08 4.10 11.37
C GLN A 83 -24.43 3.73 11.99
N GLU A 84 -24.60 2.48 12.39
CA GLU A 84 -25.78 1.98 13.11
C GLU A 84 -25.74 2.32 14.62
N GLY A 85 -24.66 2.96 15.08
CA GLY A 85 -24.44 3.35 16.48
C GLY A 85 -23.84 2.25 17.36
N ASP A 86 -23.47 1.11 16.77
CA ASP A 86 -22.80 0.01 17.47
C ASP A 86 -21.27 0.16 17.37
N THR A 87 -20.60 0.31 18.51
CA THR A 87 -19.14 0.45 18.61
C THR A 87 -18.45 -0.82 19.09
N SER A 88 -19.13 -1.96 19.09
CA SER A 88 -18.57 -3.24 19.58
C SER A 88 -17.35 -3.69 18.80
N LEU A 89 -17.19 -3.26 17.54
CA LEU A 89 -16.06 -3.58 16.67
C LEU A 89 -14.90 -2.54 16.72
N ALA A 90 -14.90 -1.60 17.69
CA ALA A 90 -13.91 -0.53 17.71
C ALA A 90 -12.47 -1.06 17.90
N GLU A 91 -12.29 -2.03 18.80
CA GLU A 91 -10.97 -2.66 19.00
C GLU A 91 -10.55 -3.49 17.78
N CYS A 92 -11.48 -4.24 17.16
CA CYS A 92 -11.23 -4.95 15.91
C CYS A 92 -10.73 -3.99 14.82
N ALA A 93 -11.42 -2.86 14.62
CA ALA A 93 -11.01 -1.85 13.65
C ALA A 93 -9.60 -1.30 13.95
N ALA A 94 -9.27 -1.04 15.22
CA ALA A 94 -7.95 -0.56 15.62
C ALA A 94 -6.84 -1.58 15.28
N LYS A 95 -7.05 -2.87 15.63
CA LYS A 95 -6.09 -3.94 15.34
C LYS A 95 -5.91 -4.21 13.85
N VAL A 96 -7.00 -4.14 13.08
CA VAL A 96 -6.92 -4.26 11.62
C VAL A 96 -6.12 -3.10 11.02
N HIS A 97 -6.29 -1.87 11.48
CA HIS A 97 -5.50 -0.72 11.00
C HIS A 97 -4.01 -0.85 11.30
N GLU A 98 -3.64 -1.29 12.52
CA GLU A 98 -2.25 -1.56 12.89
C GLU A 98 -1.63 -2.62 11.96
N MET A 99 -2.32 -3.74 11.78
CA MET A 99 -1.91 -4.83 10.88
C MET A 99 -1.74 -4.34 9.45
N GLN A 100 -2.69 -3.57 8.91
CA GLN A 100 -2.62 -3.05 7.55
C GLN A 100 -1.39 -2.17 7.31
N ALA A 101 -1.07 -1.25 8.24
CA ALA A 101 0.10 -0.38 8.12
C ALA A 101 1.41 -1.19 8.05
N ILE A 102 1.50 -2.26 8.85
CA ILE A 102 2.67 -3.14 8.90
C ILE A 102 2.74 -4.03 7.65
N CYS A 103 1.63 -4.63 7.25
CA CYS A 103 1.57 -5.50 6.08
C CYS A 103 1.81 -4.74 4.77
N ASP A 104 1.36 -3.48 4.65
CA ASP A 104 1.60 -2.64 3.48
C ASP A 104 3.10 -2.40 3.27
N ALA A 105 3.80 -1.97 4.33
CA ALA A 105 5.24 -1.83 4.28
C ALA A 105 5.96 -3.17 3.99
N TYR A 106 5.48 -4.26 4.58
CA TYR A 106 6.08 -5.59 4.38
C TYR A 106 5.89 -6.11 2.96
N SER A 107 4.73 -5.88 2.35
CA SER A 107 4.48 -6.21 0.94
C SER A 107 5.53 -5.59 0.02
N TYR A 108 5.84 -4.29 0.23
CA TYR A 108 6.87 -3.61 -0.53
C TYR A 108 8.27 -4.21 -0.31
N LEU A 109 8.65 -4.49 0.94
CA LEU A 109 9.95 -5.08 1.28
C LEU A 109 10.12 -6.48 0.66
N LEU A 110 9.07 -7.31 0.69
CA LEU A 110 9.07 -8.64 0.05
C LEU A 110 9.23 -8.54 -1.46
N ALA A 111 8.47 -7.64 -2.12
CA ALA A 111 8.55 -7.42 -3.56
C ALA A 111 9.95 -6.92 -3.99
N ALA A 112 10.60 -6.10 -3.16
CA ALA A 112 11.92 -5.55 -3.40
C ALA A 112 13.07 -6.53 -3.05
N ASN A 113 12.80 -7.71 -2.51
CA ASN A 113 13.80 -8.64 -1.96
C ASN A 113 14.73 -7.96 -0.94
N SER A 114 14.16 -7.12 -0.07
CA SER A 114 14.89 -6.32 0.90
C SER A 114 15.67 -7.18 1.91
N GLU A 115 16.84 -6.72 2.31
CA GLU A 115 17.64 -7.32 3.40
C GLU A 115 16.90 -7.29 4.76
N TYR A 116 15.95 -6.38 4.92
CA TYR A 116 15.14 -6.24 6.14
C TYR A 116 13.97 -7.23 6.24
N ASN A 117 13.74 -8.08 5.22
CA ASN A 117 12.59 -8.99 5.17
C ASN A 117 12.48 -9.88 6.41
N ARG A 118 13.61 -10.40 6.90
CA ARG A 118 13.61 -11.31 8.06
C ARG A 118 13.26 -10.59 9.37
N ASP A 119 13.77 -9.39 9.57
CA ASP A 119 13.50 -8.62 10.78
C ASP A 119 12.08 -8.08 10.78
N TYR A 120 11.61 -7.62 9.60
CA TYR A 120 10.26 -7.11 9.46
C TYR A 120 9.20 -8.22 9.57
N ALA A 121 9.53 -9.45 9.17
CA ALA A 121 8.68 -10.62 9.36
C ALA A 121 8.27 -10.82 10.83
N ARG A 122 9.18 -10.58 11.79
CA ARG A 122 8.88 -10.72 13.23
C ARG A 122 7.82 -9.71 13.68
N ILE A 123 7.91 -8.47 13.20
CA ILE A 123 6.94 -7.41 13.50
C ILE A 123 5.59 -7.77 12.87
N CYS A 124 5.61 -8.22 11.62
CA CYS A 124 4.41 -8.61 10.89
C CYS A 124 3.70 -9.80 11.56
N ILE A 125 4.45 -10.80 12.03
CA ILE A 125 3.89 -11.94 12.79
C ILE A 125 3.10 -11.43 13.99
N THR A 126 3.71 -10.58 14.83
CA THR A 126 3.04 -10.06 16.04
C THR A 126 1.77 -9.28 15.70
N ALA A 127 1.83 -8.39 14.71
CA ALA A 127 0.68 -7.60 14.31
C ALA A 127 -0.47 -8.46 13.74
N CYS A 128 -0.13 -9.50 12.96
CA CYS A 128 -1.13 -10.42 12.42
C CYS A 128 -1.71 -11.33 13.52
N GLU A 129 -0.93 -11.78 14.50
CA GLU A 129 -1.42 -12.56 15.64
C GLU A 129 -2.39 -11.73 16.50
N ASP A 130 -2.07 -10.46 16.78
CA ASP A 130 -2.95 -9.55 17.52
C ASP A 130 -4.26 -9.30 16.76
N CYS A 131 -4.18 -9.04 15.46
CA CYS A 131 -5.33 -8.82 14.60
C CYS A 131 -6.22 -10.08 14.50
N GLU A 132 -5.61 -11.25 14.31
CA GLU A 132 -6.30 -12.54 14.27
C GLU A 132 -7.08 -12.76 15.56
N MET A 133 -6.40 -12.64 16.71
CA MET A 133 -7.01 -12.85 18.03
C MET A 133 -8.24 -11.96 18.24
N GLU A 134 -8.18 -10.68 17.85
CA GLU A 134 -9.28 -9.76 18.02
C GLU A 134 -10.41 -10.04 17.01
N CYS A 135 -10.10 -10.26 15.74
CA CYS A 135 -11.09 -10.60 14.72
C CYS A 135 -11.86 -11.89 15.06
N ARG A 136 -11.21 -12.89 15.66
CA ARG A 136 -11.86 -14.14 16.05
C ARG A 136 -12.90 -13.96 17.18
N ARG A 137 -12.83 -12.92 17.98
CA ARG A 137 -13.89 -12.56 18.95
C ARG A 137 -15.21 -12.18 18.27
N HIS A 138 -15.11 -11.81 17.01
CA HIS A 138 -16.20 -11.32 16.17
C HIS A 138 -16.44 -12.24 14.95
N ASP A 139 -16.19 -13.54 15.07
CA ASP A 139 -16.23 -14.52 13.97
C ASP A 139 -17.62 -14.73 13.36
N HIS A 140 -18.67 -14.29 14.04
CA HIS A 140 -20.04 -14.24 13.50
C HIS A 140 -20.19 -13.20 12.37
N HIS A 141 -19.28 -12.20 12.29
CA HIS A 141 -19.13 -11.34 11.13
C HIS A 141 -18.17 -11.98 10.14
N ILE A 142 -18.66 -12.24 8.92
CA ILE A 142 -17.88 -12.96 7.88
C ILE A 142 -16.58 -12.21 7.51
N GLU A 143 -16.60 -10.87 7.53
CA GLU A 143 -15.45 -10.03 7.22
C GLU A 143 -14.36 -10.14 8.28
N CYS A 144 -14.74 -10.20 9.57
CA CYS A 144 -13.80 -10.42 10.68
C CYS A 144 -13.18 -11.82 10.59
N ARG A 145 -14.00 -12.85 10.36
CA ARG A 145 -13.49 -14.21 10.20
C ARG A 145 -12.51 -14.34 9.04
N ASN A 146 -12.84 -13.79 7.86
CA ASN A 146 -11.97 -13.82 6.69
C ASN A 146 -10.66 -13.06 6.93
N CYS A 147 -10.69 -11.95 7.69
CA CYS A 147 -9.50 -11.22 8.07
C CYS A 147 -8.61 -12.04 9.01
N ALA A 148 -9.19 -12.71 10.00
CA ALA A 148 -8.47 -13.60 10.91
C ALA A 148 -7.78 -14.74 10.16
N GLU A 149 -8.47 -15.42 9.24
CA GLU A 149 -7.91 -16.52 8.43
C GLU A 149 -6.75 -16.05 7.55
N ALA A 150 -6.85 -14.84 6.97
CA ALA A 150 -5.77 -14.26 6.19
C ALA A 150 -4.55 -13.91 7.05
N CYS A 151 -4.75 -13.39 8.27
CA CYS A 151 -3.67 -13.14 9.24
C CYS A 151 -2.97 -14.45 9.64
N GLU A 152 -3.71 -15.52 9.97
CA GLU A 152 -3.17 -16.84 10.27
C GLU A 152 -2.26 -17.35 9.15
N LYS A 153 -2.68 -17.17 7.88
CA LYS A 153 -1.88 -17.58 6.73
C LYS A 153 -0.57 -16.81 6.60
N VAL A 154 -0.58 -15.51 6.84
CA VAL A 154 0.65 -14.69 6.87
C VAL A 154 1.59 -15.18 7.97
N VAL A 155 1.07 -15.43 9.18
CA VAL A 155 1.85 -15.91 10.32
C VAL A 155 2.52 -17.26 10.02
N GLU A 156 1.76 -18.21 9.44
CA GLU A 156 2.29 -19.52 9.03
C GLU A 156 3.50 -19.40 8.10
N LEU A 157 3.38 -18.56 7.06
CA LEU A 157 4.41 -18.39 6.04
C LEU A 157 5.60 -17.55 6.55
N ALA A 158 5.33 -16.48 7.29
CA ALA A 158 6.38 -15.62 7.83
C ALA A 158 7.25 -16.34 8.88
N LYS A 159 6.67 -17.24 9.69
CA LYS A 159 7.43 -18.08 10.64
C LYS A 159 8.48 -18.95 9.94
N LYS A 160 8.23 -19.43 8.71
CA LYS A 160 9.21 -20.20 7.92
C LYS A 160 10.44 -19.37 7.53
N LEU A 161 10.25 -18.05 7.36
CA LEU A 161 11.34 -17.15 7.01
C LEU A 161 12.25 -16.81 8.20
N VAL A 162 11.72 -16.84 9.42
CA VAL A 162 12.46 -16.45 10.65
C VAL A 162 12.97 -17.64 11.48
N ALA A 163 12.62 -18.87 11.09
CA ALA A 163 13.05 -20.12 11.69
C ALA A 163 14.60 -20.41 11.49
#